data_a9832498f8116636ed3081608ce3a86e
#
_entry.id   a9832498f8116636ed3081608ce3a86e
#
_cell.length_a   1.000
_cell.length_b   1.000
_cell.length_c   1.000
_cell.angle_alpha   90.00
_cell.angle_beta   90.00
_cell.angle_gamma   90.00
#
_symmetry.space_group_name_H-M   'P 1'
#
loop_
_entity.id
_entity.type
_entity.pdbx_description
1 polymer ?
#
loop_
_entity_poly.entity_id
_entity_poly.type
_entity_poly.pdbx_seq_one_letter_code
_entity_poly.pdbx_strand_id
1 'polypeptide(L)'
;MGKPFKGELEKLAGTIKWAEQQDVTRLVRFLFAENKQIPLVCIGSGGSLSACHYAVLLNLQRNGMLAQAMTPLQLMYSGREVLRSSKLLFLSASGKNKDILNAIKYGVKYNETGMMSLTLRKNNPTEKLLEQYPKVLRWCEDIPSEKDGFLATNSLLATFTLLNRSFDGELVSDKIAFDETYSKNYEFNLANIQNFIVLYGAAGEPVAWDIESKLMEAALGSALLSDYRNFGHGRHHWFDKRGENSCIIALVTPVERDLAYKRVT
;
A
#
# COMPACT_ATOMS: atom_id res chain seq x y z
N MET A 1 23.21 5.08 12.10
CA MET A 1 22.47 3.82 12.40
C MET A 1 20.99 4.10 12.31
N GLY A 2 20.22 3.25 11.60
CA GLY A 2 18.76 3.36 11.57
C GLY A 2 18.13 3.07 12.94
N LYS A 3 16.85 3.42 13.11
CA LYS A 3 16.09 3.07 14.31
C LYS A 3 15.99 1.54 14.43
N PRO A 4 16.06 0.95 15.63
CA PRO A 4 15.86 -0.48 15.80
C PRO A 4 14.46 -0.90 15.32
N PHE A 5 14.37 -1.88 14.45
CA PHE A 5 13.10 -2.35 13.87
C PHE A 5 12.09 -2.79 14.93
N LYS A 6 12.58 -3.46 15.99
CA LYS A 6 11.74 -3.89 17.12
C LYS A 6 10.99 -2.71 17.77
N GLY A 7 11.67 -1.59 18.00
CA GLY A 7 11.03 -0.40 18.59
C GLY A 7 9.98 0.26 17.68
N GLU A 8 9.98 -0.03 16.39
CA GLU A 8 8.93 0.41 15.47
C GLU A 8 7.70 -0.50 15.53
N LEU A 9 7.90 -1.82 15.69
CA LEU A 9 6.81 -2.77 15.85
C LEU A 9 6.00 -2.50 17.14
N GLU A 10 6.66 -2.10 18.21
CA GLU A 10 6.00 -1.77 19.47
C GLU A 10 5.04 -0.56 19.38
N LYS A 11 5.20 0.29 18.36
CA LYS A 11 4.37 1.47 18.13
C LYS A 11 3.14 1.22 17.25
N LEU A 12 3.07 0.07 16.57
CA LEU A 12 2.04 -0.21 15.56
C LEU A 12 0.61 -0.05 16.09
N ALA A 13 0.32 -0.62 17.27
CA ALA A 13 -1.02 -0.52 17.88
C ALA A 13 -1.42 0.93 18.18
N GLY A 14 -0.49 1.73 18.72
CA GLY A 14 -0.70 3.16 18.96
C GLY A 14 -0.92 3.96 17.67
N THR A 15 -0.21 3.58 16.62
CA THR A 15 -0.35 4.19 15.29
C THR A 15 -1.72 3.93 14.67
N ILE A 16 -2.23 2.70 14.77
CA ILE A 16 -3.57 2.35 14.29
C ILE A 16 -4.62 3.17 15.04
N LYS A 17 -4.55 3.15 16.38
CA LYS A 17 -5.47 3.91 17.24
C LYS A 17 -5.50 5.39 16.90
N TRP A 18 -4.33 5.99 16.68
CA TRP A 18 -4.21 7.37 16.24
C TRP A 18 -4.88 7.59 14.88
N ALA A 19 -4.62 6.74 13.90
CA ALA A 19 -5.19 6.87 12.55
C ALA A 19 -6.72 6.68 12.56
N GLU A 20 -7.24 5.84 13.44
CA GLU A 20 -8.68 5.65 13.63
C GLU A 20 -9.40 6.88 14.21
N GLN A 21 -8.69 7.73 14.92
CA GLN A 21 -9.21 8.96 15.51
C GLN A 21 -9.14 10.18 14.59
N GLN A 22 -8.42 10.08 13.44
CA GLN A 22 -8.24 11.21 12.55
C GLN A 22 -9.52 11.58 11.78
N ASP A 23 -9.67 12.86 11.46
CA ASP A 23 -10.71 13.32 10.55
C ASP A 23 -10.35 12.97 9.10
N VAL A 24 -11.12 12.06 8.51
CA VAL A 24 -10.97 11.64 7.11
C VAL A 24 -12.00 12.27 6.17
N THR A 25 -12.77 13.24 6.63
CA THR A 25 -13.85 13.86 5.86
C THR A 25 -13.39 14.39 4.50
N ARG A 26 -12.18 14.95 4.43
CA ARG A 26 -11.62 15.45 3.16
C ARG A 26 -11.31 14.32 2.18
N LEU A 27 -10.79 13.18 2.69
CA LEU A 27 -10.54 11.97 1.87
C LEU A 27 -11.87 11.41 1.36
N VAL A 28 -12.85 11.25 2.24
CA VAL A 28 -14.21 10.79 1.89
C VAL A 28 -14.81 11.68 0.79
N ARG A 29 -14.79 13.00 0.98
CA ARG A 29 -15.29 13.94 -0.04
C ARG A 29 -14.56 13.79 -1.37
N PHE A 30 -13.25 13.65 -1.38
CA PHE A 30 -12.49 13.45 -2.60
C PHE A 30 -12.86 12.14 -3.30
N LEU A 31 -12.97 11.05 -2.56
CA LEU A 31 -13.26 9.72 -3.11
C LEU A 31 -14.68 9.62 -3.65
N PHE A 32 -15.66 10.17 -2.93
CA PHE A 32 -17.08 9.99 -3.21
C PHE A 32 -17.82 11.25 -3.69
N ALA A 33 -17.18 12.43 -3.73
CA ALA A 33 -17.82 13.64 -4.24
C ALA A 33 -18.14 13.50 -5.72
N GLU A 34 -19.35 13.93 -6.06
CA GLU A 34 -19.97 13.90 -7.38
C GLU A 34 -20.46 12.53 -7.85
N ASN A 35 -21.71 12.49 -8.31
CA ASN A 35 -22.36 11.31 -8.93
C ASN A 35 -21.71 10.89 -10.28
N LYS A 36 -20.47 11.26 -10.55
CA LYS A 36 -19.74 10.89 -11.76
C LYS A 36 -18.87 9.69 -11.48
N GLN A 37 -19.03 8.68 -12.31
CA GLN A 37 -18.19 7.50 -12.34
C GLN A 37 -16.80 7.86 -12.91
N ILE A 38 -15.93 8.44 -12.08
CA ILE A 38 -14.58 8.86 -12.48
C ILE A 38 -13.58 7.81 -11.97
N PRO A 39 -12.74 7.24 -12.85
CA PRO A 39 -11.66 6.33 -12.44
C PRO A 39 -10.73 6.97 -11.41
N LEU A 40 -10.14 6.14 -10.54
CA LEU A 40 -9.18 6.57 -9.53
C LEU A 40 -7.78 6.07 -9.90
N VAL A 41 -6.80 6.97 -9.94
CA VAL A 41 -5.38 6.63 -10.03
C VAL A 41 -4.71 6.97 -8.71
N CYS A 42 -4.12 5.97 -8.08
CA CYS A 42 -3.37 6.12 -6.82
C CYS A 42 -1.87 6.11 -7.14
N ILE A 43 -1.14 7.12 -6.69
CA ILE A 43 0.26 7.33 -7.04
C ILE A 43 1.14 7.27 -5.80
N GLY A 44 2.12 6.37 -5.81
CA GLY A 44 3.06 6.16 -4.72
C GLY A 44 4.38 5.54 -5.17
N SER A 45 5.34 5.49 -4.26
CA SER A 45 6.64 4.83 -4.47
C SER A 45 7.05 4.07 -3.21
N GLY A 46 7.80 2.96 -3.37
CA GLY A 46 8.20 2.09 -2.27
C GLY A 46 7.00 1.61 -1.47
N GLY A 47 7.05 1.61 -0.14
CA GLY A 47 5.93 1.20 0.71
C GLY A 47 4.62 1.96 0.46
N SER A 48 4.67 3.21 -0.03
CA SER A 48 3.46 3.94 -0.42
C SER A 48 2.76 3.35 -1.65
N LEU A 49 3.46 2.60 -2.50
CA LEU A 49 2.84 1.89 -3.63
C LEU A 49 1.94 0.75 -3.15
N SER A 50 2.32 0.04 -2.08
CA SER A 50 1.46 -0.96 -1.44
C SER A 50 0.16 -0.34 -0.93
N ALA A 51 0.23 0.86 -0.37
CA ALA A 51 -0.96 1.62 0.02
C ALA A 51 -1.81 2.06 -1.19
N CYS A 52 -1.19 2.31 -2.35
CA CYS A 52 -1.93 2.56 -3.59
C CYS A 52 -2.70 1.31 -4.05
N HIS A 53 -2.09 0.13 -4.00
CA HIS A 53 -2.78 -1.14 -4.28
C HIS A 53 -3.96 -1.37 -3.32
N TYR A 54 -3.79 -1.02 -2.04
CA TYR A 54 -4.88 -1.10 -1.08
C TYR A 54 -6.03 -0.13 -1.40
N ALA A 55 -5.74 1.12 -1.74
CA ALA A 55 -6.76 2.07 -2.17
C ALA A 55 -7.50 1.60 -3.42
N VAL A 56 -6.80 0.99 -4.38
CA VAL A 56 -7.39 0.37 -5.58
C VAL A 56 -8.36 -0.75 -5.20
N LEU A 57 -7.93 -1.67 -4.34
CA LEU A 57 -8.77 -2.76 -3.85
C LEU A 57 -10.05 -2.23 -3.18
N LEU A 58 -9.91 -1.28 -2.27
CA LEU A 58 -11.06 -0.67 -1.58
C LEU A 58 -12.00 0.04 -2.57
N ASN A 59 -11.45 0.76 -3.54
CA ASN A 59 -12.25 1.46 -4.54
C ASN A 59 -13.06 0.47 -5.42
N LEU A 60 -12.44 -0.63 -5.83
CA LEU A 60 -13.13 -1.68 -6.58
C LEU A 60 -14.24 -2.33 -5.76
N GLN A 61 -13.98 -2.63 -4.49
CA GLN A 61 -14.94 -3.33 -3.63
C GLN A 61 -16.09 -2.42 -3.17
N ARG A 62 -15.84 -1.14 -2.90
CA ARG A 62 -16.82 -0.23 -2.30
C ARG A 62 -17.52 0.67 -3.32
N ASN A 63 -16.79 1.13 -4.34
CA ASN A 63 -17.33 2.01 -5.38
C ASN A 63 -17.70 1.27 -6.68
N GLY A 64 -17.17 0.05 -6.89
CA GLY A 64 -17.30 -0.65 -8.16
C GLY A 64 -16.65 0.06 -9.35
N MET A 65 -15.80 1.06 -9.09
CA MET A 65 -15.15 1.88 -10.12
C MET A 65 -13.74 1.41 -10.42
N LEU A 66 -13.35 1.50 -11.68
CA LEU A 66 -11.98 1.20 -12.09
C LEU A 66 -11.00 2.08 -11.34
N ALA A 67 -9.94 1.48 -10.85
CA ALA A 67 -8.84 2.15 -10.21
C ALA A 67 -7.51 1.48 -10.57
N GLN A 68 -6.42 2.25 -10.51
CA GLN A 68 -5.08 1.75 -10.80
C GLN A 68 -4.05 2.36 -9.86
N ALA A 69 -3.13 1.52 -9.37
CA ALA A 69 -1.92 1.96 -8.68
C ALA A 69 -0.83 2.26 -9.72
N MET A 70 -0.15 3.38 -9.58
CA MET A 70 0.93 3.80 -10.47
C MET A 70 2.10 4.37 -9.69
N THR A 71 3.31 4.16 -10.21
CA THR A 71 4.45 4.95 -9.78
C THR A 71 4.39 6.36 -10.38
N PRO A 72 5.07 7.37 -9.82
CA PRO A 72 5.18 8.69 -10.41
C PRO A 72 5.66 8.66 -11.87
N LEU A 73 6.61 7.76 -12.17
CA LEU A 73 7.14 7.58 -13.51
C LEU A 73 6.07 7.07 -14.49
N GLN A 74 5.33 6.04 -14.10
CA GLN A 74 4.22 5.52 -14.90
C GLN A 74 3.18 6.60 -15.19
N LEU A 75 2.79 7.38 -14.17
CA LEU A 75 1.82 8.47 -14.36
C LEU A 75 2.31 9.49 -15.40
N MET A 76 3.55 9.95 -15.31
CA MET A 76 4.10 10.96 -16.22
C MET A 76 4.20 10.48 -17.67
N TYR A 77 4.31 9.17 -17.91
CA TYR A 77 4.47 8.58 -19.24
C TYR A 77 3.26 7.81 -19.76
N SER A 78 2.17 7.67 -18.97
CA SER A 78 0.97 6.91 -19.37
C SER A 78 0.03 7.63 -20.33
N GLY A 79 0.32 8.87 -20.66
CA GLY A 79 -0.53 9.65 -21.55
C GLY A 79 -1.48 10.61 -20.81
N ARG A 80 -1.77 11.71 -21.47
CA ARG A 80 -2.52 12.85 -20.90
C ARG A 80 -3.97 12.52 -20.60
N GLU A 81 -4.59 11.64 -21.37
CA GLU A 81 -6.01 11.31 -21.22
C GLU A 81 -6.31 10.62 -19.91
N VAL A 82 -5.39 9.75 -19.44
CA VAL A 82 -5.50 9.14 -18.08
C VAL A 82 -5.48 10.23 -17.00
N LEU A 83 -4.59 11.22 -17.14
CA LEU A 83 -4.50 12.33 -16.20
C LEU A 83 -5.74 13.22 -16.21
N ARG A 84 -6.28 13.52 -17.39
CA ARG A 84 -7.44 14.39 -17.55
C ARG A 84 -8.72 13.77 -16.99
N SER A 85 -8.91 12.47 -17.23
CA SER A 85 -10.17 11.78 -16.97
C SER A 85 -10.25 11.05 -15.64
N SER A 86 -9.16 11.02 -14.84
CA SER A 86 -9.10 10.27 -13.58
C SER A 86 -8.89 11.18 -12.37
N LYS A 87 -9.50 10.84 -11.24
CA LYS A 87 -9.10 11.40 -9.94
C LYS A 87 -7.69 10.92 -9.59
N LEU A 88 -6.82 11.81 -9.11
CA LEU A 88 -5.43 11.47 -8.76
C LEU A 88 -5.21 11.57 -7.25
N LEU A 89 -4.90 10.44 -6.60
CA LEU A 89 -4.56 10.36 -5.18
C LEU A 89 -3.07 10.10 -5.02
N PHE A 90 -2.33 11.08 -4.49
CA PHE A 90 -0.89 10.97 -4.23
C PHE A 90 -0.65 10.55 -2.78
N LEU A 91 0.06 9.45 -2.58
CA LEU A 91 0.42 8.92 -1.26
C LEU A 91 1.93 9.06 -1.03
N SER A 92 2.31 9.77 0.03
CA SER A 92 3.73 9.95 0.38
C SER A 92 3.89 10.22 1.88
N ALA A 93 4.39 9.25 2.64
CA ALA A 93 4.53 9.38 4.09
C ALA A 93 5.27 10.67 4.50
N SER A 94 6.45 10.92 3.94
CA SER A 94 7.28 12.08 4.30
C SER A 94 6.95 13.37 3.53
N GLY A 95 6.24 13.28 2.41
CA GLY A 95 6.03 14.40 1.50
C GLY A 95 7.31 14.97 0.85
N LYS A 96 8.44 14.25 0.90
CA LYS A 96 9.76 14.72 0.43
C LYS A 96 10.21 14.07 -0.89
N ASN A 97 9.51 13.05 -1.36
CA ASN A 97 9.89 12.32 -2.58
C ASN A 97 9.81 13.25 -3.79
N LYS A 98 10.94 13.45 -4.48
CA LYS A 98 11.05 14.36 -5.63
C LYS A 98 10.20 13.89 -6.82
N ASP A 99 10.07 12.58 -7.02
CA ASP A 99 9.27 12.05 -8.11
C ASP A 99 7.78 12.30 -7.89
N ILE A 100 7.30 12.17 -6.63
CA ILE A 100 5.93 12.57 -6.25
C ILE A 100 5.71 14.06 -6.49
N LEU A 101 6.65 14.92 -6.09
CA LEU A 101 6.54 16.36 -6.34
C LEU A 101 6.44 16.70 -7.82
N ASN A 102 7.25 16.03 -8.65
CA ASN A 102 7.22 16.19 -10.11
C ASN A 102 5.90 15.66 -10.70
N ALA A 103 5.42 14.51 -10.25
CA ALA A 103 4.16 13.94 -10.68
C ALA A 103 2.96 14.83 -10.31
N ILE A 104 2.97 15.46 -9.12
CA ILE A 104 1.96 16.45 -8.74
C ILE A 104 1.98 17.65 -9.69
N LYS A 105 3.15 18.25 -9.96
CA LYS A 105 3.28 19.35 -10.90
C LYS A 105 2.77 18.99 -12.30
N TYR A 106 3.08 17.77 -12.74
CA TYR A 106 2.59 17.25 -14.01
C TYR A 106 1.07 17.05 -13.99
N GLY A 107 0.53 16.49 -12.91
CA GLY A 107 -0.92 16.36 -12.71
C GLY A 107 -1.64 17.70 -12.73
N VAL A 108 -1.14 18.70 -12.00
CA VAL A 108 -1.72 20.05 -11.96
C VAL A 108 -1.88 20.65 -13.37
N LYS A 109 -0.94 20.35 -14.26
CA LYS A 109 -0.96 20.88 -15.63
C LYS A 109 -2.07 20.29 -16.51
N TYR A 110 -2.45 19.03 -16.27
CA TYR A 110 -3.30 18.26 -17.18
C TYR A 110 -4.58 17.70 -16.56
N ASN A 111 -4.68 17.61 -15.22
CA ASN A 111 -5.85 17.02 -14.57
C ASN A 111 -7.02 17.99 -14.51
N GLU A 112 -8.21 17.50 -14.89
CA GLU A 112 -9.46 18.26 -14.90
C GLU A 112 -10.50 17.72 -13.91
N THR A 113 -10.25 16.55 -13.28
CA THR A 113 -11.25 15.84 -12.48
C THR A 113 -11.06 15.98 -10.97
N GLY A 114 -9.86 16.26 -10.52
CA GLY A 114 -9.53 16.47 -9.12
C GLY A 114 -8.30 15.72 -8.66
N MET A 115 -7.59 16.33 -7.75
CA MET A 115 -6.34 15.81 -7.18
C MET A 115 -6.34 15.94 -5.67
N MET A 116 -5.74 14.97 -5.01
CA MET A 116 -5.53 14.98 -3.56
C MET A 116 -4.17 14.39 -3.19
N SER A 117 -3.54 14.94 -2.18
CA SER A 117 -2.32 14.40 -1.58
C SER A 117 -2.55 14.04 -0.11
N LEU A 118 -2.06 12.87 0.29
CA LEU A 118 -2.00 12.41 1.68
C LEU A 118 -0.54 12.31 2.12
N THR A 119 -0.20 13.02 3.19
CA THR A 119 1.13 12.97 3.82
C THR A 119 1.02 12.83 5.32
N LEU A 120 1.99 12.14 5.94
CA LEU A 120 2.04 11.87 7.38
C LEU A 120 3.08 12.75 8.09
N ARG A 121 3.31 13.93 7.56
CA ARG A 121 4.19 14.97 8.12
C ARG A 121 3.67 16.33 7.73
N LYS A 122 3.57 17.24 8.69
CA LYS A 122 3.29 18.66 8.45
C LYS A 122 4.53 19.40 7.97
N ASN A 123 4.34 20.56 7.40
CA ASN A 123 5.40 21.45 6.92
C ASN A 123 6.39 20.77 5.93
N ASN A 124 5.91 19.81 5.17
CA ASN A 124 6.71 19.05 4.21
C ASN A 124 6.76 19.74 2.82
N PRO A 125 7.70 19.35 1.94
CA PRO A 125 7.83 19.93 0.61
C PRO A 125 6.58 19.80 -0.27
N THR A 126 5.81 18.70 -0.15
CA THR A 126 4.54 18.53 -0.88
C THR A 126 3.52 19.56 -0.41
N GLU A 127 3.38 19.77 0.89
CA GLU A 127 2.46 20.77 1.44
C GLU A 127 2.79 22.18 0.96
N LYS A 128 4.09 22.56 1.02
CA LYS A 128 4.57 23.85 0.49
C LYS A 128 4.33 24.01 -1.01
N LEU A 129 4.51 22.95 -1.79
CA LEU A 129 4.18 22.97 -3.21
C LEU A 129 2.68 23.23 -3.42
N LEU A 130 1.82 22.57 -2.65
CA LEU A 130 0.37 22.66 -2.78
C LEU A 130 -0.23 23.98 -2.31
N GLU A 131 0.51 24.81 -1.58
CA GLU A 131 0.12 26.21 -1.29
C GLU A 131 -0.05 27.02 -2.58
N GLN A 132 0.72 26.71 -3.62
CA GLN A 132 0.63 27.34 -4.93
C GLN A 132 -0.57 26.82 -5.76
N TYR A 133 -1.19 25.70 -5.35
CA TYR A 133 -2.26 25.02 -6.08
C TYR A 133 -3.47 24.74 -5.18
N PRO A 134 -4.24 25.76 -4.78
CA PRO A 134 -5.32 25.62 -3.79
C PRO A 134 -6.47 24.70 -4.23
N LYS A 135 -6.58 24.38 -5.50
CA LYS A 135 -7.55 23.39 -6.02
C LYS A 135 -7.18 21.94 -5.71
N VAL A 136 -5.91 21.66 -5.41
CA VAL A 136 -5.47 20.33 -5.02
C VAL A 136 -5.78 20.13 -3.54
N LEU A 137 -6.59 19.13 -3.23
CA LEU A 137 -6.92 18.80 -1.86
C LEU A 137 -5.69 18.20 -1.15
N ARG A 138 -5.61 18.43 0.15
CA ARG A 138 -4.54 17.88 0.97
C ARG A 138 -5.06 17.36 2.29
N TRP A 139 -4.53 16.22 2.69
CA TRP A 139 -4.59 15.69 4.04
C TRP A 139 -3.15 15.59 4.57
N CYS A 140 -2.85 16.22 5.68
CA CYS A 140 -1.49 16.32 6.18
C CYS A 140 -1.51 16.41 7.71
N GLU A 141 -1.03 15.34 8.38
CA GLU A 141 -0.93 15.26 9.83
C GLU A 141 0.38 14.58 10.24
N ASP A 142 0.90 14.94 11.40
CA ASP A 142 2.09 14.30 11.96
C ASP A 142 1.72 12.97 12.62
N ILE A 143 2.32 11.87 12.14
CA ILE A 143 2.18 10.56 12.76
C ILE A 143 2.94 10.53 14.11
N PRO A 144 2.34 10.00 15.19
CA PRO A 144 2.95 10.03 16.52
C PRO A 144 4.18 9.13 16.67
N SER A 145 4.29 8.08 15.86
CA SER A 145 5.46 7.19 15.84
C SER A 145 6.72 7.83 15.27
N GLU A 146 6.62 9.08 14.75
CA GLU A 146 7.66 9.78 14.02
C GLU A 146 7.97 9.13 12.65
N LYS A 147 9.14 9.46 12.09
CA LYS A 147 9.61 8.87 10.83
C LYS A 147 9.98 7.41 11.06
N ASP A 148 9.55 6.52 10.19
CA ASP A 148 10.02 5.14 10.14
C ASP A 148 11.54 5.09 9.93
N GLY A 149 12.14 3.99 10.34
CA GLY A 149 13.56 3.73 10.15
C GLY A 149 13.89 3.38 8.70
N PHE A 150 14.40 2.16 8.51
CA PHE A 150 14.80 1.66 7.21
C PHE A 150 13.59 1.21 6.37
N LEU A 151 12.67 0.46 6.97
CA LEU A 151 11.48 -0.04 6.30
C LEU A 151 10.24 0.82 6.62
N ALA A 152 9.33 0.94 5.67
CA ALA A 152 8.04 1.55 5.92
C ALA A 152 7.19 0.64 6.82
N THR A 153 6.88 1.09 8.03
CA THR A 153 6.14 0.33 9.05
C THR A 153 4.92 1.11 9.54
N ASN A 154 5.12 1.99 10.48
CA ASN A 154 4.05 2.79 11.07
C ASN A 154 3.38 3.71 10.05
N SER A 155 4.15 4.32 9.16
CA SER A 155 3.60 5.20 8.12
C SER A 155 2.72 4.44 7.14
N LEU A 156 3.09 3.21 6.79
CA LEU A 156 2.29 2.38 5.91
C LEU A 156 0.97 1.99 6.59
N LEU A 157 1.06 1.50 7.82
CA LEU A 157 -0.12 1.06 8.58
C LEU A 157 -1.08 2.23 8.88
N ALA A 158 -0.56 3.41 9.19
CA ALA A 158 -1.36 4.62 9.30
C ALA A 158 -2.10 4.94 8.00
N THR A 159 -1.40 4.86 6.86
CA THR A 159 -2.01 5.12 5.55
C THR A 159 -3.09 4.09 5.24
N PHE A 160 -2.85 2.81 5.50
CA PHE A 160 -3.86 1.75 5.32
C PHE A 160 -5.10 2.02 6.19
N THR A 161 -4.92 2.37 7.45
CA THR A 161 -6.03 2.66 8.38
C THR A 161 -6.83 3.87 7.94
N LEU A 162 -6.17 4.96 7.52
CA LEU A 162 -6.83 6.17 6.99
C LEU A 162 -7.63 5.86 5.73
N LEU A 163 -7.07 5.09 4.80
CA LEU A 163 -7.75 4.66 3.58
C LEU A 163 -8.95 3.77 3.90
N ASN A 164 -8.79 2.76 4.77
CA ASN A 164 -9.88 1.90 5.19
C ASN A 164 -11.07 2.69 5.73
N ARG A 165 -10.82 3.62 6.65
CA ARG A 165 -11.85 4.51 7.20
C ARG A 165 -12.49 5.41 6.14
N SER A 166 -11.70 5.86 5.17
CA SER A 166 -12.20 6.73 4.10
C SER A 166 -13.13 5.99 3.13
N PHE A 167 -13.05 4.68 3.06
CA PHE A 167 -13.95 3.81 2.31
C PHE A 167 -15.00 3.13 3.20
N ASP A 168 -15.29 3.69 4.37
CA ASP A 168 -16.28 3.16 5.33
C ASP A 168 -15.97 1.73 5.80
N GLY A 169 -14.68 1.45 5.97
CA GLY A 169 -14.21 0.18 6.49
C GLY A 169 -14.35 0.10 8.02
N GLU A 170 -14.47 -1.13 8.53
CA GLU A 170 -14.55 -1.37 9.96
C GLU A 170 -13.26 -0.96 10.69
N LEU A 171 -13.37 -0.57 11.95
CA LEU A 171 -12.22 -0.31 12.81
C LEU A 171 -11.46 -1.62 13.07
N VAL A 172 -10.14 -1.54 13.12
CA VAL A 172 -9.25 -2.69 13.13
C VAL A 172 -8.57 -2.88 14.50
N SER A 173 -8.44 -1.80 15.31
CA SER A 173 -7.71 -1.80 16.58
C SER A 173 -8.13 -2.89 17.55
N ASP A 174 -9.41 -3.20 17.60
CA ASP A 174 -9.97 -4.21 18.51
C ASP A 174 -9.82 -5.66 17.97
N LYS A 175 -9.41 -5.81 16.71
CA LYS A 175 -9.31 -7.11 16.02
C LYS A 175 -7.87 -7.57 15.84
N ILE A 176 -6.88 -6.74 16.13
CA ILE A 176 -5.47 -7.11 16.00
C ILE A 176 -5.02 -7.80 17.29
N ALA A 177 -5.08 -9.11 17.29
CA ALA A 177 -4.32 -9.93 18.22
C ALA A 177 -3.01 -10.33 17.51
N PHE A 178 -1.88 -9.80 17.96
CA PHE A 178 -0.59 -10.37 17.62
C PHE A 178 -0.45 -11.69 18.40
N ASP A 179 -0.86 -12.78 17.81
CA ASP A 179 -0.69 -14.09 18.39
C ASP A 179 0.74 -14.59 18.15
N GLU A 180 1.64 -14.29 19.08
CA GLU A 180 3.01 -14.80 19.06
C GLU A 180 3.09 -16.33 19.24
N THR A 181 2.00 -16.99 19.59
CA THR A 181 2.00 -18.44 19.84
C THR A 181 2.22 -19.24 18.58
N TYR A 182 1.77 -18.75 17.42
CA TYR A 182 2.02 -19.43 16.14
C TYR A 182 3.49 -19.41 15.71
N SER A 183 4.26 -18.39 16.04
CA SER A 183 5.68 -18.31 15.67
C SER A 183 6.58 -19.25 16.50
N LYS A 184 6.13 -19.70 17.67
CA LYS A 184 6.92 -20.56 18.57
C LYS A 184 6.90 -22.04 18.20
N ASN A 185 5.97 -22.48 17.37
CA ASN A 185 5.76 -23.89 17.04
C ASN A 185 6.44 -24.35 15.75
N TYR A 186 7.04 -23.45 14.98
CA TYR A 186 7.73 -23.76 13.73
C TYR A 186 9.10 -23.10 13.68
N GLU A 187 10.16 -23.88 13.77
CA GLU A 187 11.51 -23.42 13.50
C GLU A 187 11.71 -23.35 11.97
N PHE A 188 11.41 -22.19 11.39
CA PHE A 188 11.76 -21.93 10.00
C PHE A 188 13.21 -21.46 9.90
N ASN A 189 14.07 -22.27 9.32
CA ASN A 189 15.41 -21.81 8.97
C ASN A 189 15.38 -21.09 7.62
N LEU A 190 15.26 -19.78 7.65
CA LEU A 190 15.27 -18.93 6.44
C LEU A 190 16.68 -18.52 5.99
N ALA A 191 17.74 -18.96 6.67
CA ALA A 191 19.11 -18.49 6.41
C ALA A 191 19.60 -18.80 4.99
N ASN A 192 19.11 -19.86 4.36
CA ASN A 192 19.49 -20.26 3.00
C ASN A 192 18.45 -19.91 1.94
N ILE A 193 17.34 -19.27 2.34
CA ILE A 193 16.28 -18.89 1.41
C ILE A 193 16.67 -17.59 0.70
N GLN A 194 16.68 -17.64 -0.61
CA GLN A 194 16.99 -16.50 -1.47
C GLN A 194 15.81 -16.08 -2.35
N ASN A 195 14.84 -16.96 -2.53
CA ASN A 195 13.69 -16.75 -3.37
C ASN A 195 12.40 -16.94 -2.57
N PHE A 196 11.56 -15.94 -2.60
CA PHE A 196 10.25 -15.96 -1.96
C PHE A 196 9.15 -15.95 -3.03
N ILE A 197 8.20 -16.85 -2.94
CA ILE A 197 7.03 -16.89 -3.81
C ILE A 197 5.85 -16.49 -2.93
N VAL A 198 5.32 -15.29 -3.16
CA VAL A 198 4.18 -14.78 -2.39
C VAL A 198 2.91 -15.04 -3.19
N LEU A 199 2.11 -15.98 -2.69
CA LEU A 199 0.82 -16.34 -3.26
C LEU A 199 -0.31 -15.58 -2.57
N TYR A 200 -1.23 -15.03 -3.33
CA TYR A 200 -2.34 -14.25 -2.80
C TYR A 200 -3.62 -14.41 -3.62
N GLY A 201 -4.75 -14.09 -3.01
CA GLY A 201 -5.97 -13.75 -3.71
C GLY A 201 -6.14 -12.23 -3.79
N ALA A 202 -7.23 -11.74 -4.34
CA ALA A 202 -7.46 -10.32 -4.57
C ALA A 202 -7.26 -9.45 -3.32
N ALA A 203 -7.76 -9.90 -2.16
CA ALA A 203 -7.64 -9.16 -0.91
C ALA A 203 -6.21 -9.15 -0.34
N GLY A 204 -5.40 -10.14 -0.67
CA GLY A 204 -3.99 -10.25 -0.24
C GLY A 204 -3.01 -9.44 -1.09
N GLU A 205 -3.41 -8.93 -2.24
CA GLU A 205 -2.51 -8.26 -3.19
C GLU A 205 -1.72 -7.09 -2.56
N PRO A 206 -2.33 -6.15 -1.83
CA PRO A 206 -1.59 -5.02 -1.23
C PRO A 206 -0.52 -5.48 -0.23
N VAL A 207 -0.79 -6.56 0.50
CA VAL A 207 0.16 -7.16 1.46
C VAL A 207 1.29 -7.87 0.73
N ALA A 208 1.00 -8.55 -0.40
CA ALA A 208 2.01 -9.19 -1.22
C ALA A 208 3.02 -8.16 -1.77
N TRP A 209 2.54 -7.01 -2.26
CA TRP A 209 3.39 -5.90 -2.70
C TRP A 209 4.25 -5.34 -1.56
N ASP A 210 3.71 -5.27 -0.35
CA ASP A 210 4.47 -4.80 0.81
C ASP A 210 5.56 -5.80 1.23
N ILE A 211 5.25 -7.10 1.23
CA ILE A 211 6.23 -8.15 1.52
C ILE A 211 7.38 -8.13 0.50
N GLU A 212 7.06 -8.04 -0.78
CA GLU A 212 8.07 -7.97 -1.85
C GLU A 212 9.00 -6.77 -1.63
N SER A 213 8.44 -5.58 -1.48
CA SER A 213 9.21 -4.36 -1.25
C SER A 213 10.14 -4.50 -0.03
N LYS A 214 9.65 -5.03 1.08
CA LYS A 214 10.45 -5.20 2.31
C LYS A 214 11.55 -6.25 2.20
N LEU A 215 11.29 -7.38 1.54
CA LEU A 215 12.29 -8.40 1.30
C LEU A 215 13.45 -7.87 0.46
N MET A 216 13.13 -7.10 -0.59
CA MET A 216 14.12 -6.48 -1.46
C MET A 216 14.88 -5.35 -0.76
N GLU A 217 14.18 -4.43 -0.07
CA GLU A 217 14.80 -3.34 0.68
C GLU A 217 15.75 -3.85 1.78
N ALA A 218 15.37 -4.92 2.47
CA ALA A 218 16.18 -5.52 3.52
C ALA A 218 17.27 -6.46 2.99
N ALA A 219 17.38 -6.63 1.68
CA ALA A 219 18.32 -7.56 1.02
C ALA A 219 18.21 -9.00 1.57
N LEU A 220 16.98 -9.44 1.92
CA LEU A 220 16.72 -10.78 2.43
C LEU A 220 16.52 -11.80 1.31
N GLY A 221 16.15 -11.38 0.12
CA GLY A 221 15.96 -12.23 -1.04
C GLY A 221 15.11 -11.57 -2.11
N SER A 222 14.93 -12.27 -3.24
CA SER A 222 14.02 -11.85 -4.31
C SER A 222 12.61 -12.40 -4.05
N ALA A 223 11.59 -11.70 -4.52
CA ALA A 223 10.21 -12.15 -4.41
C ALA A 223 9.50 -12.22 -5.77
N LEU A 224 8.77 -13.30 -5.99
CA LEU A 224 7.83 -13.48 -7.08
C LEU A 224 6.41 -13.34 -6.53
N LEU A 225 5.66 -12.38 -7.04
CA LEU A 225 4.26 -12.20 -6.69
C LEU A 225 3.37 -12.93 -7.69
N SER A 226 2.41 -13.71 -7.23
CA SER A 226 1.42 -14.35 -8.08
C SER A 226 0.12 -14.61 -7.35
N ASP A 227 -1.01 -14.40 -8.02
CA ASP A 227 -2.24 -14.95 -7.51
C ASP A 227 -2.24 -16.49 -7.60
N TYR A 228 -3.05 -17.13 -6.75
CA TYR A 228 -3.12 -18.59 -6.64
C TYR A 228 -3.40 -19.30 -7.97
N ARG A 229 -4.19 -18.71 -8.85
CA ARG A 229 -4.54 -19.33 -10.14
C ARG A 229 -3.44 -19.14 -11.17
N ASN A 230 -2.90 -17.94 -11.24
CA ASN A 230 -1.84 -17.59 -12.18
C ASN A 230 -0.52 -18.33 -11.84
N PHE A 231 -0.27 -18.65 -10.57
CA PHE A 231 0.83 -19.51 -10.18
C PHE A 231 0.76 -20.88 -10.87
N GLY A 232 -0.44 -21.47 -10.97
CA GLY A 232 -0.68 -22.73 -11.68
C GLY A 232 -0.45 -22.68 -13.18
N HIS A 233 -0.35 -21.50 -13.80
CA HIS A 233 -0.08 -21.32 -15.23
C HIS A 233 1.43 -21.23 -15.54
N GLY A 234 2.21 -22.21 -15.06
CA GLY A 234 3.61 -22.40 -15.39
C GLY A 234 4.61 -21.85 -14.35
N ARG A 235 4.20 -20.91 -13.47
CA ARG A 235 5.12 -20.36 -12.46
C ARG A 235 5.57 -21.38 -11.41
N HIS A 236 4.74 -22.38 -11.12
CA HIS A 236 5.07 -23.48 -10.22
C HIS A 236 6.31 -24.27 -10.66
N HIS A 237 6.65 -24.34 -11.95
CA HIS A 237 7.85 -24.99 -12.45
C HIS A 237 9.16 -24.41 -11.89
N TRP A 238 9.15 -23.13 -11.52
CA TRP A 238 10.31 -22.58 -10.81
C TRP A 238 10.52 -23.28 -9.48
N PHE A 239 9.44 -23.48 -8.72
CA PHE A 239 9.53 -24.13 -7.41
C PHE A 239 9.94 -25.60 -7.54
N ASP A 240 9.41 -26.32 -8.50
CA ASP A 240 9.78 -27.72 -8.77
C ASP A 240 11.29 -27.90 -9.00
N LYS A 241 11.94 -26.90 -9.60
CA LYS A 241 13.36 -26.97 -9.97
C LYS A 241 14.29 -26.21 -9.03
N ARG A 242 13.78 -25.31 -8.22
CA ARG A 242 14.56 -24.40 -7.36
C ARG A 242 14.00 -24.33 -5.94
N GLY A 243 13.19 -25.28 -5.53
CA GLY A 243 12.50 -25.30 -4.24
C GLY A 243 13.44 -25.32 -3.03
N GLU A 244 14.64 -25.92 -3.18
CA GLU A 244 15.62 -26.03 -2.08
C GLU A 244 16.02 -24.69 -1.46
N ASN A 245 16.07 -23.61 -2.29
CA ASN A 245 16.42 -22.27 -1.86
C ASN A 245 15.23 -21.30 -1.94
N SER A 246 14.01 -21.83 -1.94
CA SER A 246 12.79 -21.07 -2.11
C SER A 246 11.81 -21.29 -0.97
N CYS A 247 11.06 -20.25 -0.61
CA CYS A 247 9.99 -20.30 0.38
C CYS A 247 8.69 -19.81 -0.25
N ILE A 248 7.59 -20.51 -0.02
CA ILE A 248 6.25 -20.06 -0.39
C ILE A 248 5.63 -19.37 0.82
N ILE A 249 5.19 -18.14 0.63
CA ILE A 249 4.36 -17.38 1.58
C ILE A 249 2.96 -17.33 1.00
N ALA A 250 1.99 -17.98 1.63
CA ALA A 250 0.59 -17.98 1.19
C ALA A 250 -0.24 -17.01 2.05
N LEU A 251 -0.79 -15.97 1.43
CA LEU A 251 -1.69 -15.01 2.08
C LEU A 251 -3.13 -15.49 1.92
N VAL A 252 -3.66 -16.10 2.98
CA VAL A 252 -5.00 -16.69 2.96
C VAL A 252 -5.98 -15.78 3.68
N THR A 253 -6.94 -15.22 2.94
CA THR A 253 -8.05 -14.49 3.52
C THR A 253 -9.31 -15.38 3.59
N PRO A 254 -10.33 -15.01 4.40
CA PRO A 254 -11.58 -15.79 4.46
C PRO A 254 -12.24 -15.97 3.10
N VAL A 255 -12.07 -15.01 2.19
CA VAL A 255 -12.72 -15.03 0.85
C VAL A 255 -12.11 -16.09 -0.06
N GLU A 256 -10.78 -16.26 -0.02
CA GLU A 256 -10.08 -17.23 -0.89
C GLU A 256 -9.67 -18.51 -0.18
N ARG A 257 -10.12 -18.73 1.05
CA ARG A 257 -9.66 -19.84 1.89
C ARG A 257 -9.73 -21.19 1.18
N ASP A 258 -10.86 -21.52 0.59
CA ASP A 258 -11.05 -22.81 -0.09
C ASP A 258 -10.16 -22.95 -1.33
N LEU A 259 -9.91 -21.85 -2.03
CA LEU A 259 -9.01 -21.83 -3.19
C LEU A 259 -7.56 -22.05 -2.77
N ALA A 260 -7.13 -21.39 -1.70
CA ALA A 260 -5.78 -21.50 -1.18
C ALA A 260 -5.46 -22.94 -0.74
N TYR A 261 -6.33 -23.54 0.06
CA TYR A 261 -6.13 -24.93 0.53
C TYR A 261 -6.13 -25.96 -0.59
N LYS A 262 -6.93 -25.81 -1.63
CA LYS A 262 -6.94 -26.74 -2.77
C LYS A 262 -5.70 -26.66 -3.66
N ARG A 263 -4.81 -25.70 -3.44
CA ARG A 263 -3.65 -25.45 -4.31
C ARG A 263 -2.32 -25.58 -3.61
N VAL A 264 -2.29 -25.56 -2.29
CA VAL A 264 -1.07 -25.67 -1.47
C VAL A 264 -0.91 -27.06 -0.88
N THR A 265 -1.96 -27.88 -0.88
CA THR A 265 -1.94 -29.32 -0.59
C THR A 265 -1.81 -30.13 -1.88
#